data_52d1bf673e3dca66126a3bf1a02fc9f2
#
_entry.id   52d1bf673e3dca66126a3bf1a02fc9f2
#
_cell.length_a   1.000
_cell.length_b   1.000
_cell.length_c   1.000
_cell.angle_alpha   90.00
_cell.angle_beta   90.00
_cell.angle_gamma   90.00
#
_symmetry.space_group_name_H-M   'P 1'
#
loop_
_entity.id
_entity.type
_entity.pdbx_description
1 polymer ?
#
loop_
_entity_poly.entity_id
_entity_poly.type
_entity_poly.pdbx_seq_one_letter_code
_entity_poly.pdbx_strand_id
1 'polypeptide(L)'
;IRDVFDKLKAEGIDGIIANGVISLDSAENKFITGTLPTALGITTQTVTQIVNTTASSTAPVTFTGTAVADATTTINSIIAVNSANNKITVYNKDNNPIATITISTTTTLDELFKELAKHDINAQINDGLISFDSPSGNYVKGPIIDAFGMTPTTITVTTTVGKSSTSTA
;
A
#
# COMPACT_ATOMS: atom_id res chain seq x y z
N ILE A 1 -11.16 39.87 -0.85
CA ILE A 1 -10.87 38.57 -0.21
C ILE A 1 -12.10 37.66 -0.20
N ARG A 2 -13.29 38.19 0.21
CA ARG A 2 -14.51 37.41 0.21
C ARG A 2 -14.80 36.77 -1.15
N ASP A 3 -14.75 37.56 -2.23
CA ASP A 3 -14.98 37.07 -3.60
C ASP A 3 -14.00 35.97 -4.02
N VAL A 4 -12.77 36.00 -3.48
CA VAL A 4 -11.77 34.95 -3.72
C VAL A 4 -12.17 33.67 -3.01
N PHE A 5 -12.62 33.77 -1.76
CA PHE A 5 -13.07 32.60 -0.98
C PHE A 5 -14.35 31.98 -1.58
N ASP A 6 -15.29 32.82 -2.06
CA ASP A 6 -16.49 32.33 -2.72
C ASP A 6 -16.16 31.53 -4.00
N LYS A 7 -15.18 32.00 -4.76
CA LYS A 7 -14.66 31.26 -5.93
C LYS A 7 -13.94 29.97 -5.55
N LEU A 8 -13.09 30.00 -4.53
CA LEU A 8 -12.40 28.82 -4.04
C LEU A 8 -13.40 27.78 -3.50
N LYS A 9 -14.44 28.23 -2.81
CA LYS A 9 -15.50 27.34 -2.32
C LYS A 9 -16.28 26.68 -3.45
N ALA A 10 -16.53 27.38 -4.55
CA ALA A 10 -17.14 26.79 -5.74
C ALA A 10 -16.28 25.69 -6.35
N GLU A 11 -14.96 25.74 -6.14
CA GLU A 11 -14.01 24.71 -6.54
C GLU A 11 -13.75 23.65 -5.45
N GLY A 12 -14.49 23.68 -4.33
CA GLY A 12 -14.34 22.71 -3.24
C GLY A 12 -13.16 23.00 -2.31
N ILE A 13 -12.72 24.26 -2.21
CA ILE A 13 -11.69 24.72 -1.28
C ILE A 13 -12.31 25.72 -0.32
N ASP A 14 -12.44 25.34 0.95
CA ASP A 14 -12.94 26.22 1.99
C ASP A 14 -11.84 27.13 2.54
N GLY A 15 -12.14 28.43 2.63
CA GLY A 15 -11.21 29.44 3.14
C GLY A 15 -11.76 30.18 4.36
N ILE A 16 -10.93 30.37 5.36
CA ILE A 16 -11.26 31.19 6.53
C ILE A 16 -10.13 32.17 6.84
N ILE A 17 -10.50 33.32 7.43
CA ILE A 17 -9.56 34.25 8.02
C ILE A 17 -9.90 34.40 9.52
N ALA A 18 -8.93 34.09 10.34
CA ALA A 18 -9.05 34.31 11.79
C ALA A 18 -7.76 34.94 12.32
N ASN A 19 -7.89 36.05 13.03
CA ASN A 19 -6.76 36.80 13.64
C ASN A 19 -5.64 37.13 12.61
N GLY A 20 -6.00 37.53 11.39
CA GLY A 20 -5.04 37.83 10.32
C GLY A 20 -4.43 36.58 9.61
N VAL A 21 -4.79 35.40 10.04
CA VAL A 21 -4.33 34.13 9.50
C VAL A 21 -5.32 33.63 8.47
N ILE A 22 -4.84 33.30 7.29
CA ILE A 22 -5.61 32.65 6.22
C ILE A 22 -5.39 31.15 6.31
N SER A 23 -6.48 30.38 6.40
CA SER A 23 -6.46 28.92 6.30
C SER A 23 -7.34 28.48 5.15
N LEU A 24 -6.83 27.54 4.35
CA LEU A 24 -7.58 26.92 3.26
C LEU A 24 -7.62 25.40 3.55
N ASP A 25 -8.76 24.77 3.32
CA ASP A 25 -8.93 23.33 3.47
C ASP A 25 -9.73 22.76 2.29
N SER A 26 -9.42 21.55 1.88
CA SER A 26 -10.16 20.87 0.83
C SER A 26 -10.31 19.39 1.14
N ALA A 27 -11.55 18.94 1.23
CA ALA A 27 -11.89 17.53 1.40
C ALA A 27 -11.48 16.66 0.18
N GLU A 28 -11.34 17.28 -1.01
CA GLU A 28 -10.98 16.60 -2.26
C GLU A 28 -9.48 16.72 -2.60
N ASN A 29 -8.64 17.11 -1.63
CA ASN A 29 -7.20 17.29 -1.84
C ASN A 29 -6.84 18.31 -2.94
N LYS A 30 -7.72 19.27 -3.20
CA LYS A 30 -7.45 20.38 -4.12
C LYS A 30 -6.52 21.39 -3.46
N PHE A 31 -5.71 22.04 -4.24
CA PHE A 31 -4.77 23.06 -3.75
C PHE A 31 -4.64 24.20 -4.77
N ILE A 32 -4.13 25.32 -4.31
CA ILE A 32 -3.88 26.49 -5.15
C ILE A 32 -2.39 26.71 -5.34
N THR A 33 -2.00 27.13 -6.54
CA THR A 33 -0.62 27.47 -6.86
C THR A 33 -0.57 28.89 -7.46
N GLY A 34 0.60 29.48 -7.46
CA GLY A 34 0.86 30.79 -8.07
C GLY A 34 1.55 31.77 -7.14
N THR A 35 1.74 32.98 -7.62
CA THR A 35 2.46 34.04 -6.88
C THR A 35 1.66 34.59 -5.70
N LEU A 36 0.34 34.69 -5.81
CA LEU A 36 -0.51 35.21 -4.74
C LEU A 36 -0.54 34.31 -3.50
N PRO A 37 -0.78 32.98 -3.61
CA PRO A 37 -0.65 32.07 -2.46
C PRO A 37 0.73 32.15 -1.79
N THR A 38 1.79 32.20 -2.57
CA THR A 38 3.17 32.33 -2.07
C THR A 38 3.37 33.65 -1.31
N ALA A 39 2.88 34.76 -1.84
CA ALA A 39 2.97 36.06 -1.20
C ALA A 39 2.17 36.14 0.12
N LEU A 40 1.12 35.32 0.25
CA LEU A 40 0.32 35.18 1.47
C LEU A 40 0.91 34.17 2.46
N GLY A 41 2.10 33.61 2.18
CA GLY A 41 2.72 32.59 3.02
C GLY A 41 1.99 31.24 3.01
N ILE A 42 1.14 31.00 2.01
CA ILE A 42 0.41 29.74 1.85
C ILE A 42 1.34 28.72 1.21
N THR A 43 1.67 27.67 1.96
CA THR A 43 2.52 26.57 1.48
C THR A 43 1.69 25.32 1.22
N THR A 44 1.99 24.62 0.14
CA THR A 44 1.40 23.32 -0.16
C THR A 44 2.16 22.23 0.59
N GLN A 45 1.44 21.40 1.36
CA GLN A 45 2.02 20.21 1.95
C GLN A 45 1.87 19.03 0.99
N THR A 46 2.97 18.32 0.77
CA THR A 46 2.96 17.04 0.04
C THR A 46 2.83 15.92 1.08
N VAL A 47 1.74 15.17 1.02
CA VAL A 47 1.58 13.96 1.81
C VAL A 47 1.89 12.76 0.92
N THR A 48 2.88 11.99 1.30
CA THR A 48 3.16 10.71 0.65
C THR A 48 2.22 9.66 1.22
N GLN A 49 1.31 9.16 0.41
CA GLN A 49 0.43 8.06 0.78
C GLN A 49 0.87 6.79 0.05
N ILE A 50 1.12 5.72 0.81
CA ILE A 50 1.28 4.39 0.24
C ILE A 50 -0.13 3.93 -0.15
N VAL A 51 -0.38 3.82 -1.46
CA VAL A 51 -1.72 3.50 -1.97
C VAL A 51 -1.91 2.00 -2.12
N ASN A 52 -0.83 1.28 -2.45
CA ASN A 52 -0.92 -0.16 -2.65
C ASN A 52 0.47 -0.81 -2.55
N THR A 53 0.50 -2.05 -2.04
CA THR A 53 1.68 -2.90 -2.12
C THR A 53 1.36 -4.08 -3.03
N THR A 54 2.09 -4.21 -4.12
CA THR A 54 1.98 -5.36 -5.01
C THR A 54 3.27 -6.17 -4.98
N ALA A 55 3.16 -7.48 -5.10
CA ALA A 55 4.27 -8.38 -5.30
C ALA A 55 3.89 -9.43 -6.33
N SER A 56 4.81 -9.82 -7.17
CA SER A 56 4.60 -10.90 -8.13
C SER A 56 5.86 -11.75 -8.23
N SER A 57 5.69 -13.05 -8.43
CA SER A 57 6.81 -13.92 -8.78
C SER A 57 7.32 -13.56 -10.18
N THR A 58 8.64 -13.55 -10.35
CA THR A 58 9.29 -13.20 -11.62
C THR A 58 9.24 -14.34 -12.64
N ALA A 59 8.94 -15.55 -12.18
CA ALA A 59 8.80 -16.74 -13.00
C ALA A 59 7.69 -17.65 -12.42
N PRO A 60 7.11 -18.57 -13.21
CA PRO A 60 6.19 -19.58 -12.71
C PRO A 60 6.81 -20.40 -11.60
N VAL A 61 6.10 -20.53 -10.47
CA VAL A 61 6.49 -21.43 -9.39
C VAL A 61 6.22 -22.85 -9.83
N THR A 62 7.21 -23.72 -9.68
CA THR A 62 7.12 -25.12 -10.07
C THR A 62 7.28 -26.03 -8.86
N PHE A 63 6.70 -27.22 -8.94
CA PHE A 63 6.88 -28.26 -7.95
C PHE A 63 7.32 -29.57 -8.63
N THR A 64 8.07 -30.41 -7.91
CA THR A 64 8.51 -31.75 -8.36
C THR A 64 9.01 -31.72 -9.80
N GLY A 65 10.01 -30.89 -10.10
CA GLY A 65 10.64 -30.82 -11.41
C GLY A 65 10.10 -29.69 -12.30
N THR A 66 9.15 -29.98 -13.20
CA THR A 66 8.69 -29.02 -14.21
C THR A 66 7.20 -28.72 -14.16
N ALA A 67 6.44 -29.34 -13.25
CA ALA A 67 5.01 -29.10 -13.14
C ALA A 67 4.73 -27.69 -12.56
N VAL A 68 3.86 -26.95 -13.23
CA VAL A 68 3.47 -25.61 -12.81
C VAL A 68 2.51 -25.69 -11.62
N ALA A 69 2.75 -24.90 -10.58
CA ALA A 69 1.93 -24.88 -9.38
C ALA A 69 0.55 -24.25 -9.65
N ASP A 70 -0.44 -24.73 -8.93
CA ASP A 70 -1.80 -24.21 -8.88
C ASP A 70 -2.24 -24.00 -7.42
N ALA A 71 -3.48 -23.53 -7.21
CA ALA A 71 -4.02 -23.24 -5.89
C ALA A 71 -4.06 -24.47 -4.96
N THR A 72 -4.14 -25.69 -5.50
CA THR A 72 -4.19 -26.95 -4.72
C THR A 72 -2.80 -27.48 -4.37
N THR A 73 -1.76 -26.93 -4.97
CA THR A 73 -0.38 -27.34 -4.74
C THR A 73 0.03 -27.08 -3.29
N THR A 74 0.58 -28.10 -2.61
CA THR A 74 1.11 -27.92 -1.25
C THR A 74 2.42 -27.13 -1.29
N ILE A 75 2.59 -26.22 -0.33
CA ILE A 75 3.82 -25.42 -0.22
C ILE A 75 5.04 -26.30 -0.04
N ASN A 76 4.89 -27.42 0.68
CA ASN A 76 5.97 -28.37 0.90
C ASN A 76 6.48 -29.06 -0.38
N SER A 77 5.68 -29.12 -1.45
CA SER A 77 6.13 -29.65 -2.75
C SER A 77 6.94 -28.62 -3.57
N ILE A 78 6.82 -27.34 -3.23
CA ILE A 78 7.57 -26.24 -3.84
C ILE A 78 8.89 -26.03 -3.08
N ILE A 79 8.80 -25.95 -1.77
CA ILE A 79 9.94 -25.79 -0.86
C ILE A 79 9.72 -26.66 0.39
N ALA A 80 10.71 -27.47 0.75
CA ALA A 80 10.61 -28.31 1.93
C ALA A 80 10.36 -27.47 3.19
N VAL A 81 9.16 -27.62 3.78
CA VAL A 81 8.74 -26.89 4.99
C VAL A 81 9.33 -27.53 6.22
N ASN A 82 9.99 -26.74 7.07
CA ASN A 82 10.59 -27.16 8.33
C ASN A 82 10.51 -26.02 9.37
N SER A 83 10.95 -26.26 10.58
CA SER A 83 10.88 -25.29 11.67
C SER A 83 11.65 -23.97 11.43
N ALA A 84 12.61 -23.96 10.51
CA ALA A 84 13.40 -22.77 10.22
C ALA A 84 12.71 -21.85 9.19
N ASN A 85 11.82 -22.39 8.35
CA ASN A 85 11.20 -21.65 7.25
C ASN A 85 9.66 -21.62 7.26
N ASN A 86 9.02 -22.22 8.26
CA ASN A 86 7.56 -22.41 8.31
C ASN A 86 6.76 -21.18 8.75
N LYS A 87 7.37 -19.99 8.76
CA LYS A 87 6.71 -18.76 9.19
C LYS A 87 6.74 -17.70 8.11
N ILE A 88 5.59 -17.08 7.91
CA ILE A 88 5.42 -15.88 7.08
C ILE A 88 4.96 -14.77 8.02
N THR A 89 5.67 -13.65 8.03
CA THR A 89 5.29 -12.49 8.84
C THR A 89 4.59 -11.45 7.95
N VAL A 90 3.42 -11.02 8.40
CA VAL A 90 2.66 -9.93 7.76
C VAL A 90 3.05 -8.62 8.42
N TYR A 91 3.34 -7.62 7.60
CA TYR A 91 3.68 -6.27 8.02
C TYR A 91 2.64 -5.28 7.50
N ASN A 92 2.40 -4.21 8.24
CA ASN A 92 1.64 -3.08 7.75
C ASN A 92 2.53 -2.12 6.92
N LYS A 93 1.91 -1.10 6.31
CA LYS A 93 2.58 -0.04 5.53
C LYS A 93 3.70 0.70 6.30
N ASP A 94 3.65 0.70 7.64
CA ASP A 94 4.62 1.38 8.51
C ASP A 94 5.76 0.44 8.95
N ASN A 95 5.87 -0.73 8.30
CA ASN A 95 6.87 -1.77 8.56
C ASN A 95 6.77 -2.39 9.97
N ASN A 96 5.58 -2.35 10.58
CA ASN A 96 5.33 -3.04 11.85
C ASN A 96 4.75 -4.43 11.58
N PRO A 97 5.25 -5.49 12.24
CA PRO A 97 4.66 -6.82 12.14
C PRO A 97 3.28 -6.82 12.81
N ILE A 98 2.27 -7.31 12.08
CA ILE A 98 0.88 -7.36 12.55
C ILE A 98 0.36 -8.80 12.72
N ALA A 99 0.96 -9.78 12.03
CA ALA A 99 0.60 -11.17 12.17
C ALA A 99 1.76 -12.11 11.79
N THR A 100 1.67 -13.36 12.22
CA THR A 100 2.55 -14.45 11.79
C THR A 100 1.69 -15.65 11.38
N ILE A 101 1.83 -16.08 10.13
CA ILE A 101 1.17 -17.25 9.55
C ILE A 101 2.15 -18.43 9.67
N THR A 102 1.70 -19.52 10.27
CA THR A 102 2.51 -20.74 10.39
C THR A 102 2.07 -21.73 9.29
N ILE A 103 3.01 -22.20 8.52
CA ILE A 103 2.82 -23.13 7.42
C ILE A 103 3.18 -24.55 7.89
N SER A 104 2.32 -25.50 7.56
CA SER A 104 2.58 -26.93 7.75
C SER A 104 3.00 -27.59 6.43
N THR A 105 3.46 -28.83 6.52
CA THR A 105 3.81 -29.63 5.31
C THR A 105 2.61 -29.95 4.42
N THR A 106 1.39 -29.82 4.95
CA THR A 106 0.14 -30.06 4.21
C THR A 106 -0.55 -28.79 3.72
N THR A 107 -0.07 -27.62 4.14
CA THR A 107 -0.67 -26.33 3.76
C THR A 107 -0.59 -26.11 2.24
N THR A 108 -1.72 -25.87 1.60
CA THR A 108 -1.81 -25.55 0.17
C THR A 108 -1.64 -24.05 -0.09
N LEU A 109 -1.42 -23.66 -1.34
CA LEU A 109 -1.41 -22.25 -1.74
C LEU A 109 -2.77 -21.57 -1.48
N ASP A 110 -3.89 -22.27 -1.75
CA ASP A 110 -5.23 -21.74 -1.48
C ASP A 110 -5.46 -21.44 0.02
N GLU A 111 -5.00 -22.34 0.91
CA GLU A 111 -5.07 -22.09 2.36
C GLU A 111 -4.21 -20.90 2.78
N LEU A 112 -3.01 -20.77 2.24
CA LEU A 112 -2.18 -19.59 2.47
C LEU A 112 -2.88 -18.31 1.98
N PHE A 113 -3.45 -18.32 0.78
CA PHE A 113 -4.14 -17.15 0.21
C PHE A 113 -5.33 -16.72 1.04
N LYS A 114 -6.10 -17.68 1.58
CA LYS A 114 -7.20 -17.41 2.52
C LYS A 114 -6.70 -16.78 3.83
N GLU A 115 -5.56 -17.23 4.36
CA GLU A 115 -4.97 -16.61 5.55
C GLU A 115 -4.47 -15.18 5.25
N LEU A 116 -3.84 -14.94 4.11
CA LEU A 116 -3.39 -13.61 3.68
C LEU A 116 -4.57 -12.65 3.51
N ALA A 117 -5.70 -13.12 2.99
CA ALA A 117 -6.90 -12.30 2.80
C ALA A 117 -7.46 -11.75 4.12
N LYS A 118 -7.28 -12.43 5.25
CA LYS A 118 -7.66 -11.93 6.58
C LYS A 118 -6.86 -10.68 7.00
N HIS A 119 -5.77 -10.40 6.29
CA HIS A 119 -4.87 -9.28 6.53
C HIS A 119 -4.86 -8.29 5.35
N ASP A 120 -5.96 -8.22 4.58
CA ASP A 120 -6.10 -7.35 3.41
C ASP A 120 -5.02 -7.58 2.32
N ILE A 121 -4.52 -8.80 2.19
CA ILE A 121 -3.62 -9.20 1.12
C ILE A 121 -4.35 -10.18 0.22
N ASN A 122 -4.76 -9.70 -0.95
CA ASN A 122 -5.38 -10.55 -1.99
C ASN A 122 -4.27 -11.28 -2.75
N ALA A 123 -4.35 -12.59 -2.76
CA ALA A 123 -3.37 -13.44 -3.41
C ALA A 123 -4.03 -14.29 -4.50
N GLN A 124 -3.34 -14.51 -5.60
CA GLN A 124 -3.79 -15.36 -6.69
C GLN A 124 -2.62 -16.06 -7.36
N ILE A 125 -2.91 -17.16 -8.04
CA ILE A 125 -1.97 -17.88 -8.89
C ILE A 125 -2.60 -18.12 -10.26
N ASN A 126 -1.90 -17.76 -11.33
CA ASN A 126 -2.31 -17.98 -12.71
C ASN A 126 -1.10 -18.52 -13.48
N ASP A 127 -1.25 -19.70 -14.09
CA ASP A 127 -0.15 -20.38 -14.82
C ASP A 127 1.16 -20.42 -14.01
N GLY A 128 1.06 -20.71 -12.72
CA GLY A 128 2.19 -20.74 -11.78
C GLY A 128 2.72 -19.39 -11.34
N LEU A 129 2.23 -18.28 -11.89
CA LEU A 129 2.62 -16.94 -11.45
C LEU A 129 1.78 -16.54 -10.24
N ILE A 130 2.45 -16.33 -9.11
CA ILE A 130 1.83 -15.85 -7.87
C ILE A 130 1.88 -14.33 -7.86
N SER A 131 0.75 -13.71 -7.53
CA SER A 131 0.68 -12.26 -7.32
C SER A 131 -0.07 -11.93 -6.04
N PHE A 132 0.40 -10.89 -5.35
CA PHE A 132 -0.23 -10.30 -4.18
C PHE A 132 -0.59 -8.85 -4.46
N ASP A 133 -1.73 -8.45 -3.93
CA ASP A 133 -2.22 -7.08 -3.98
C ASP A 133 -2.83 -6.69 -2.63
N SER A 134 -2.43 -5.54 -2.08
CA SER A 134 -2.93 -5.06 -0.80
C SER A 134 -3.28 -3.58 -0.85
N PRO A 135 -4.57 -3.25 -0.92
CA PRO A 135 -5.04 -1.85 -0.89
C PRO A 135 -4.67 -1.10 0.40
N SER A 136 -4.49 -1.82 1.51
CA SER A 136 -4.06 -1.24 2.80
C SER A 136 -2.56 -1.03 2.91
N GLY A 137 -1.79 -1.46 1.90
CA GLY A 137 -0.33 -1.39 1.90
C GLY A 137 0.35 -2.44 2.79
N ASN A 138 -0.38 -3.48 3.22
CA ASN A 138 0.20 -4.59 3.94
C ASN A 138 1.05 -5.46 3.00
N TYR A 139 2.05 -6.15 3.55
CA TYR A 139 2.93 -7.01 2.77
C TYR A 139 3.50 -8.13 3.64
N VAL A 140 4.11 -9.12 3.01
CA VAL A 140 4.65 -10.31 3.68
C VAL A 140 6.14 -10.46 3.46
N LYS A 141 6.79 -11.05 4.46
CA LYS A 141 8.20 -11.51 4.39
C LYS A 141 8.33 -12.90 5.00
N GLY A 142 9.29 -13.63 4.50
CA GLY A 142 9.69 -14.92 5.04
C GLY A 142 10.30 -15.83 3.99
N PRO A 143 11.02 -16.87 4.41
CA PRO A 143 11.76 -17.75 3.48
C PRO A 143 10.88 -18.40 2.40
N ILE A 144 9.61 -18.67 2.69
CA ILE A 144 8.65 -19.22 1.72
C ILE A 144 8.34 -18.16 0.64
N ILE A 145 8.16 -16.91 1.02
CA ILE A 145 7.89 -15.80 0.09
C ILE A 145 9.10 -15.57 -0.82
N ASP A 146 10.30 -15.62 -0.23
CA ASP A 146 11.55 -15.51 -0.99
C ASP A 146 11.71 -16.67 -1.98
N ALA A 147 11.32 -17.90 -1.59
CA ALA A 147 11.35 -19.07 -2.46
C ALA A 147 10.34 -19.01 -3.62
N PHE A 148 9.26 -18.25 -3.48
CA PHE A 148 8.35 -17.96 -4.59
C PHE A 148 8.93 -16.92 -5.56
N GLY A 149 10.12 -16.39 -5.30
CA GLY A 149 10.78 -15.36 -6.13
C GLY A 149 10.04 -14.02 -6.08
N MET A 150 9.33 -13.75 -4.99
CA MET A 150 8.52 -12.54 -4.87
C MET A 150 9.33 -11.39 -4.26
N THR A 151 9.34 -10.28 -4.97
CA THR A 151 9.89 -9.03 -4.44
C THR A 151 8.72 -8.08 -4.18
N PRO A 152 8.48 -7.67 -2.92
CA PRO A 152 7.45 -6.69 -2.63
C PRO A 152 7.75 -5.37 -3.35
N THR A 153 6.82 -4.90 -4.15
CA THR A 153 6.90 -3.59 -4.80
C THR A 153 5.94 -2.65 -4.08
N THR A 154 6.48 -1.66 -3.39
CA THR A 154 5.66 -0.60 -2.78
C THR A 154 5.45 0.49 -3.82
N ILE A 155 4.18 0.70 -4.21
CA ILE A 155 3.81 1.83 -5.06
C ILE A 155 3.51 3.00 -4.13
N THR A 156 4.39 3.98 -4.11
CA THR A 156 4.16 5.23 -3.39
C THR A 156 3.45 6.20 -4.34
N VAL A 157 2.19 6.50 -4.07
CA VAL A 157 1.49 7.59 -4.75
C VAL A 157 1.68 8.84 -3.91
N THR A 158 2.40 9.79 -4.44
CA THR A 158 2.53 11.12 -3.84
C THR A 158 1.28 11.91 -4.20
N THR A 159 0.36 12.05 -3.26
CA THR A 159 -0.77 12.97 -3.41
C THR A 159 -0.38 14.28 -2.76
N THR A 160 -0.36 15.35 -3.57
CA THR A 160 -0.19 16.69 -3.04
C THR A 160 -1.50 17.09 -2.36
N VAL A 161 -1.54 17.04 -1.04
CA VAL A 161 -2.69 17.51 -0.26
C VAL A 161 -2.44 18.98 0.03
N GLY A 162 -3.27 19.84 -0.55
CA GLY A 162 -3.25 21.26 -0.26
C GLY A 162 -3.83 21.51 1.13
N LYS A 163 -3.05 21.35 2.18
CA LYS A 163 -3.31 22.04 3.44
C LYS A 163 -2.49 23.31 3.47
N SER A 164 -3.14 24.43 3.38
CA SER A 164 -2.48 25.69 3.54
C SER A 164 -2.11 25.88 5.01
N SER A 165 -0.85 26.07 5.26
CA SER A 165 -0.42 26.58 6.54
C SER A 165 -0.42 28.12 6.52
N THR A 166 -0.92 28.67 7.56
CA THR A 166 -0.94 30.01 8.10
C THR A 166 0.17 30.94 7.64
N SER A 167 -0.21 32.09 7.06
CA SER A 167 0.67 33.25 7.08
C SER A 167 0.63 33.88 8.47
N THR A 168 1.74 34.07 9.10
CA THR A 168 1.90 35.08 10.12
C THR A 168 2.13 36.41 9.39
N ALA A 169 1.16 37.30 9.47
CA ALA A 169 1.38 38.72 9.12
C ALA A 169 2.34 39.36 10.09
#